data_f7921b6b847b014ad69a8719b6e0a423
#
_entry.id   f7921b6b847b014ad69a8719b6e0a423
#
_cell.length_a   1.000
_cell.length_b   1.000
_cell.length_c   1.000
_cell.angle_alpha   90.00
_cell.angle_beta   90.00
_cell.angle_gamma   90.00
#
_symmetry.space_group_name_H-M   'P 1'
#
loop_
_entity.id
_entity.type
_entity.pdbx_description
1 polymer ?
#
loop_
_entity_poly.entity_id
_entity_poly.type
_entity_poly.pdbx_seq_one_letter_code
_entity_poly.pdbx_strand_id
1 'polypeptide(L)'
;MKKVTFILIAIFALSFGVKAQNAIGLRLGAGSASNVEVSFQTPMSMDNRLEFDLGWNNFVHGDNGTWTNISLSGTYQGVFPIMNNLNWYVGPGAMLSFYDISHSGNDNDHFGIGIGGQIGIEYAFDFPLTLSLDMRPMWNFIGYTKNWGGIALGVRYRF
;
A
#
# COMPACT_ATOMS: atom_id res chain seq x y z
N MET A 1 15.75 -10.30 -11.09
CA MET A 1 16.23 -8.95 -10.84
C MET A 1 15.88 -7.97 -11.97
N LYS A 2 16.12 -8.27 -13.28
CA LYS A 2 15.79 -7.34 -14.39
C LYS A 2 14.31 -6.95 -14.50
N LYS A 3 13.37 -7.83 -14.18
CA LYS A 3 11.91 -7.57 -14.26
C LYS A 3 11.42 -6.57 -13.20
N VAL A 4 11.97 -6.61 -11.99
CA VAL A 4 11.62 -5.67 -10.90
C VAL A 4 12.13 -4.27 -11.21
N THR A 5 13.32 -4.16 -11.82
CA THR A 5 13.91 -2.88 -12.24
C THR A 5 13.05 -2.22 -13.32
N PHE A 6 12.51 -3.00 -14.28
CA PHE A 6 11.61 -2.47 -15.31
C PHE A 6 10.28 -1.93 -14.74
N ILE A 7 9.72 -2.59 -13.74
CA ILE A 7 8.49 -2.16 -13.07
C ILE A 7 8.73 -0.85 -12.31
N LEU A 8 9.84 -0.73 -11.59
CA LEU A 8 10.22 0.49 -10.89
C LEU A 8 10.48 1.66 -11.85
N ILE A 9 11.12 1.42 -12.99
CA ILE A 9 11.35 2.43 -14.03
C ILE A 9 10.02 2.85 -14.69
N ALA A 10 9.09 1.92 -14.93
CA ALA A 10 7.79 2.22 -15.51
C ALA A 10 6.93 3.07 -14.54
N ILE A 11 6.95 2.79 -13.24
CA ILE A 11 6.28 3.59 -12.21
C ILE A 11 6.90 4.99 -12.15
N PHE A 12 8.22 5.10 -12.25
CA PHE A 12 8.93 6.37 -12.24
C PHE A 12 8.66 7.20 -13.52
N ALA A 13 8.55 6.55 -14.68
CA ALA A 13 8.29 7.21 -15.96
C ALA A 13 6.85 7.80 -16.06
N LEU A 14 5.89 7.23 -15.36
CA LEU A 14 4.51 7.75 -15.29
C LEU A 14 4.40 9.05 -14.47
N SER A 15 5.43 9.41 -13.71
CA SER A 15 5.42 10.57 -12.81
C SER A 15 5.64 11.93 -13.51
N PHE A 16 6.03 11.96 -14.79
CA PHE A 16 6.47 13.20 -15.45
C PHE A 16 5.37 13.97 -16.21
N GLY A 17 4.11 13.55 -16.15
CA GLY A 17 3.07 14.05 -17.06
C GLY A 17 2.06 15.07 -16.51
N VAL A 18 1.98 15.30 -15.21
CA VAL A 18 0.92 16.12 -14.61
C VAL A 18 1.52 17.14 -13.66
N LYS A 19 1.08 18.40 -13.76
CA LYS A 19 1.40 19.48 -12.79
C LYS A 19 0.73 19.24 -11.41
N ALA A 20 0.54 18.03 -11.01
CA ALA A 20 -0.06 17.62 -9.78
C ALA A 20 1.03 17.07 -8.86
N GLN A 21 0.99 17.45 -7.61
CA GLN A 21 2.00 17.12 -6.60
C GLN A 21 1.96 15.61 -6.28
N ASN A 22 2.92 14.86 -6.81
CA ASN A 22 3.10 13.46 -6.44
C ASN A 22 3.63 13.35 -5.00
N ALA A 23 3.42 12.21 -4.36
CA ALA A 23 4.01 11.96 -3.07
C ALA A 23 4.58 10.54 -2.99
N ILE A 24 5.74 10.42 -2.33
CA ILE A 24 6.37 9.13 -2.04
C ILE A 24 6.68 9.05 -0.55
N GLY A 25 6.54 7.88 0.03
CA GLY A 25 6.80 7.71 1.45
C GLY A 25 6.76 6.28 1.94
N LEU A 26 6.68 6.18 3.24
CA LEU A 26 6.57 4.91 3.96
C LEU A 26 5.23 4.85 4.69
N ARG A 27 4.67 3.66 4.71
CA ARG A 27 3.48 3.33 5.47
C ARG A 27 3.80 2.18 6.41
N LEU A 28 3.58 2.39 7.70
CA LEU A 28 3.83 1.41 8.76
C LEU A 28 2.49 0.90 9.27
N GLY A 29 2.23 -0.37 9.04
CA GLY A 29 0.97 -1.01 9.37
C GLY A 29 1.06 -1.95 10.56
N ALA A 30 -0.08 -2.16 11.20
CA ALA A 30 -0.31 -3.19 12.20
C ALA A 30 -1.55 -3.99 11.81
N GLY A 31 -1.53 -5.30 12.05
CA GLY A 31 -2.61 -6.21 11.70
C GLY A 31 -2.22 -7.23 10.64
N SER A 32 -3.17 -7.63 9.82
CA SER A 32 -2.95 -8.63 8.76
C SER A 32 -2.37 -8.05 7.47
N ALA A 33 -2.22 -6.72 7.39
CA ALA A 33 -1.55 -6.04 6.29
C ALA A 33 -0.02 -6.11 6.41
N SER A 34 0.69 -5.66 5.38
CA SER A 34 2.15 -5.57 5.41
C SER A 34 2.61 -4.63 6.53
N ASN A 35 3.64 -5.02 7.27
CA ASN A 35 4.16 -4.21 8.37
C ASN A 35 4.83 -2.93 7.89
N VAL A 36 5.50 -3.01 6.73
CA VAL A 36 6.17 -1.87 6.10
C VAL A 36 5.80 -1.84 4.62
N GLU A 37 5.36 -0.71 4.14
CA GLU A 37 5.03 -0.49 2.74
C GLU A 37 5.72 0.78 2.22
N VAL A 38 6.21 0.72 0.98
CA VAL A 38 6.59 1.91 0.22
C VAL A 38 5.34 2.38 -0.51
N SER A 39 4.98 3.63 -0.29
CA SER A 39 3.76 4.24 -0.81
C SER A 39 4.09 5.31 -1.84
N PHE A 40 3.38 5.28 -2.96
CA PHE A 40 3.44 6.30 -4.01
C PHE A 40 2.04 6.79 -4.31
N GLN A 41 1.84 8.10 -4.28
CA GLN A 41 0.57 8.74 -4.62
C GLN A 41 0.72 9.63 -5.84
N THR A 42 -0.26 9.58 -6.74
CA THR A 42 -0.35 10.44 -7.92
C THR A 42 -1.77 11.01 -8.05
N PRO A 43 -1.94 12.31 -8.11
CA PRO A 43 -3.25 12.92 -8.29
C PRO A 43 -3.82 12.59 -9.68
N MET A 44 -5.11 12.34 -9.75
CA MET A 44 -5.86 12.15 -10.98
C MET A 44 -6.72 13.37 -11.32
N SER A 45 -7.21 14.05 -10.29
CA SER A 45 -7.97 15.31 -10.38
C SER A 45 -7.78 16.12 -9.10
N MET A 46 -8.52 17.23 -8.93
CA MET A 46 -8.43 18.07 -7.74
C MET A 46 -8.75 17.30 -6.45
N ASP A 47 -9.72 16.38 -6.51
CA ASP A 47 -10.27 15.69 -5.34
C ASP A 47 -10.01 14.18 -5.36
N ASN A 48 -9.25 13.67 -6.36
CA ASN A 48 -9.03 12.25 -6.49
C ASN A 48 -7.57 11.93 -6.79
N ARG A 49 -7.08 10.82 -6.24
CA ARG A 49 -5.72 10.32 -6.47
C ARG A 49 -5.68 8.80 -6.51
N LEU A 50 -4.62 8.28 -7.10
CA LEU A 50 -4.22 6.88 -6.99
C LEU A 50 -3.11 6.74 -5.97
N GLU A 51 -3.18 5.72 -5.15
CA GLU A 51 -2.11 5.28 -4.26
C GLU A 51 -1.70 3.87 -4.63
N PHE A 52 -0.39 3.66 -4.76
CA PHE A 52 0.22 2.36 -4.99
C PHE A 52 1.16 2.06 -3.82
N ASP A 53 1.00 0.89 -3.22
CA ASP A 53 1.84 0.47 -2.11
C ASP A 53 2.48 -0.88 -2.40
N LEU A 54 3.79 -0.95 -2.18
CA LEU A 54 4.57 -2.17 -2.21
C LEU A 54 4.92 -2.54 -0.77
N GLY A 55 4.34 -3.61 -0.29
CA GLY A 55 4.47 -4.06 1.08
C GLY A 55 5.36 -5.29 1.20
N TRP A 56 6.06 -5.35 2.33
CA TRP A 56 6.83 -6.51 2.74
C TRP A 56 6.49 -6.87 4.18
N ASN A 57 6.27 -8.17 4.39
CA ASN A 57 5.97 -8.71 5.70
C ASN A 57 6.66 -10.06 5.91
N ASN A 58 7.32 -10.21 7.06
CA ASN A 58 7.92 -11.46 7.50
C ASN A 58 7.20 -11.93 8.75
N PHE A 59 6.57 -13.09 8.69
CA PHE A 59 5.99 -13.75 9.85
C PHE A 59 6.90 -14.90 10.29
N VAL A 60 7.35 -14.85 11.53
CA VAL A 60 8.02 -15.97 12.18
C VAL A 60 6.96 -16.75 12.97
N HIS A 61 6.68 -17.96 12.55
CA HIS A 61 5.71 -18.82 13.23
C HIS A 61 6.43 -19.96 13.96
N GLY A 62 6.79 -19.72 15.25
CA GLY A 62 7.33 -20.75 16.13
C GLY A 62 8.52 -21.54 15.56
N ASP A 63 8.64 -22.80 15.93
CA ASP A 63 9.74 -23.70 15.52
C ASP A 63 9.75 -24.15 14.05
N ASN A 64 8.82 -23.68 13.20
CA ASN A 64 8.56 -24.32 11.90
C ASN A 64 8.58 -23.42 10.66
N GLY A 65 9.32 -22.32 10.63
CA GLY A 65 9.58 -21.63 9.37
C GLY A 65 9.27 -20.14 9.34
N THR A 66 9.90 -19.45 8.39
CA THR A 66 9.70 -18.03 8.09
C THR A 66 8.81 -17.91 6.86
N TRP A 67 7.72 -17.16 6.98
CA TRP A 67 6.82 -16.87 5.87
C TRP A 67 7.10 -15.45 5.39
N THR A 68 7.46 -15.31 4.14
CA THR A 68 7.65 -13.99 3.51
C THR A 68 6.44 -13.70 2.63
N ASN A 69 5.85 -12.52 2.83
CA ASN A 69 4.77 -12.01 1.99
C ASN A 69 5.20 -10.70 1.34
N ILE A 70 5.10 -10.63 0.03
CA ILE A 70 5.23 -9.41 -0.75
C ILE A 70 3.86 -9.06 -1.31
N SER A 71 3.40 -7.84 -1.08
CA SER A 71 2.10 -7.37 -1.56
C SER A 71 2.25 -6.11 -2.40
N LEU A 72 1.46 -6.03 -3.46
CA LEU A 72 1.27 -4.84 -4.26
C LEU A 72 -0.20 -4.45 -4.17
N SER A 73 -0.49 -3.26 -3.71
CA SER A 73 -1.86 -2.73 -3.68
C SER A 73 -1.99 -1.44 -4.48
N GLY A 74 -3.19 -1.23 -5.01
CA GLY A 74 -3.60 -0.02 -5.68
C GLY A 74 -4.94 0.44 -5.15
N THR A 75 -5.04 1.72 -4.77
CA THR A 75 -6.27 2.30 -4.22
C THR A 75 -6.60 3.60 -4.96
N TYR A 76 -7.84 3.73 -5.42
CA TYR A 76 -8.39 4.98 -5.90
C TYR A 76 -9.05 5.71 -4.75
N GLN A 77 -8.58 6.91 -4.43
CA GLN A 77 -9.01 7.67 -3.25
C GLN A 77 -9.71 8.96 -3.66
N GLY A 78 -10.91 9.20 -3.12
CA GLY A 78 -11.51 10.50 -3.02
C GLY A 78 -11.00 11.21 -1.78
N VAL A 79 -10.55 12.45 -1.91
CA VAL A 79 -9.96 13.27 -0.83
C VAL A 79 -10.89 14.43 -0.54
N PHE A 80 -11.27 14.61 0.71
CA PHE A 80 -12.24 15.60 1.14
C PHE A 80 -11.68 16.45 2.28
N PRO A 81 -11.73 17.78 2.19
CA PRO A 81 -11.25 18.65 3.26
C PRO A 81 -12.16 18.60 4.49
N ILE A 82 -11.56 18.52 5.67
CA ILE A 82 -12.23 18.70 6.98
C ILE A 82 -12.02 20.14 7.45
N MET A 83 -10.77 20.57 7.44
CA MET A 83 -10.32 21.92 7.77
C MET A 83 -8.95 22.19 7.13
N ASN A 84 -8.40 23.40 7.31
CA ASN A 84 -7.09 23.74 6.77
C ASN A 84 -6.08 22.62 7.02
N ASN A 85 -5.46 22.10 5.96
CA ASN A 85 -4.42 21.08 5.98
C ASN A 85 -4.84 19.68 6.49
N LEU A 86 -6.06 19.51 7.01
CA LEU A 86 -6.60 18.23 7.46
C LEU A 86 -7.66 17.75 6.47
N ASN A 87 -7.43 16.58 5.89
CA ASN A 87 -8.35 15.93 4.96
C ASN A 87 -8.70 14.53 5.47
N TRP A 88 -9.82 14.02 5.02
CA TRP A 88 -10.10 12.60 5.07
C TRP A 88 -10.16 12.06 3.65
N TYR A 89 -9.93 10.78 3.50
CA TYR A 89 -10.00 10.13 2.20
C TYR A 89 -10.60 8.74 2.31
N VAL A 90 -11.22 8.31 1.23
CA VAL A 90 -11.87 7.00 1.13
C VAL A 90 -11.86 6.53 -0.31
N GLY A 91 -11.75 5.23 -0.51
CA GLY A 91 -11.89 4.68 -1.85
C GLY A 91 -11.71 3.18 -1.95
N PRO A 92 -12.08 2.60 -3.09
CA PRO A 92 -11.89 1.19 -3.39
C PRO A 92 -10.43 0.89 -3.72
N GLY A 93 -10.02 -0.35 -3.48
CA GLY A 93 -8.68 -0.83 -3.77
C GLY A 93 -8.64 -2.30 -4.12
N ALA A 94 -7.54 -2.69 -4.73
CA ALA A 94 -7.21 -4.08 -5.04
C ALA A 94 -5.78 -4.39 -4.58
N MET A 95 -5.52 -5.67 -4.27
CA MET A 95 -4.24 -6.14 -3.78
C MET A 95 -3.86 -7.46 -4.44
N LEU A 96 -2.59 -7.58 -4.79
CA LEU A 96 -1.93 -8.80 -5.21
C LEU A 96 -0.92 -9.19 -4.12
N SER A 97 -0.91 -10.44 -3.70
CA SER A 97 -0.01 -10.94 -2.67
C SER A 97 0.72 -12.17 -3.17
N PHE A 98 2.00 -12.26 -2.86
CA PHE A 98 2.87 -13.40 -3.15
C PHE A 98 3.41 -13.92 -1.84
N TYR A 99 3.15 -15.17 -1.55
CA TYR A 99 3.58 -15.85 -0.33
C TYR A 99 4.63 -16.89 -0.69
N ASP A 100 5.80 -16.77 -0.08
CA ASP A 100 6.82 -17.80 -0.11
C ASP A 100 6.77 -18.55 1.23
N ILE A 101 6.48 -19.84 1.16
CA ILE A 101 6.42 -20.74 2.31
C ILE A 101 7.62 -21.66 2.22
N SER A 102 8.73 -21.27 2.79
CA SER A 102 9.90 -22.13 2.92
C SER A 102 9.65 -23.17 4.02
N HIS A 103 9.10 -24.31 3.64
CA HIS A 103 9.03 -25.51 4.48
C HIS A 103 9.95 -26.59 3.91
N SER A 104 10.60 -27.34 4.80
CA SER A 104 11.48 -28.45 4.46
C SER A 104 10.80 -29.44 3.49
N GLY A 105 11.05 -29.27 2.19
CA GLY A 105 10.76 -30.26 1.16
C GLY A 105 9.63 -30.00 0.17
N ASN A 106 8.87 -28.92 0.28
CA ASN A 106 7.87 -28.52 -0.73
C ASN A 106 7.80 -26.99 -0.84
N ASP A 107 8.37 -26.46 -1.90
CA ASP A 107 8.22 -25.04 -2.28
C ASP A 107 6.84 -24.90 -2.95
N ASN A 108 5.89 -24.32 -2.23
CA ASN A 108 4.60 -23.94 -2.79
C ASN A 108 4.49 -22.43 -2.78
N ASP A 109 4.70 -21.80 -3.93
CA ASP A 109 4.39 -20.40 -4.15
C ASP A 109 2.89 -20.22 -4.17
N HIS A 110 2.38 -19.40 -3.27
CA HIS A 110 0.96 -19.07 -3.21
C HIS A 110 0.74 -17.61 -3.67
N PHE A 111 -0.20 -17.48 -4.58
CA PHE A 111 -0.66 -16.20 -5.09
C PHE A 111 -2.02 -15.85 -4.46
N GLY A 112 -2.20 -14.58 -4.09
CA GLY A 112 -3.46 -14.07 -3.56
C GLY A 112 -3.94 -12.83 -4.31
N ILE A 113 -5.26 -12.74 -4.48
CA ILE A 113 -5.93 -11.55 -5.02
C ILE A 113 -6.98 -11.11 -4.01
N GLY A 114 -6.97 -9.83 -3.68
CA GLY A 114 -7.95 -9.20 -2.79
C GLY A 114 -8.53 -7.93 -3.40
N ILE A 115 -9.75 -7.63 -3.00
CA ILE A 115 -10.37 -6.31 -3.20
C ILE A 115 -10.84 -5.78 -1.87
N GLY A 116 -10.97 -4.46 -1.78
CA GLY A 116 -11.42 -3.83 -0.55
C GLY A 116 -11.52 -2.33 -0.68
N GLY A 117 -11.27 -1.64 0.39
CA GLY A 117 -11.24 -0.20 0.41
C GLY A 117 -10.19 0.33 1.38
N GLN A 118 -10.02 1.62 1.36
CA GLN A 118 -9.20 2.35 2.31
C GLN A 118 -9.97 3.55 2.80
N ILE A 119 -9.88 3.83 4.07
CA ILE A 119 -10.39 5.06 4.70
C ILE A 119 -9.34 5.59 5.64
N GLY A 120 -9.12 6.90 5.62
CA GLY A 120 -8.11 7.51 6.46
C GLY A 120 -8.29 9.01 6.61
N ILE A 121 -7.45 9.57 7.45
CA ILE A 121 -7.25 11.00 7.63
C ILE A 121 -5.79 11.33 7.33
N GLU A 122 -5.56 12.53 6.83
CA GLU A 122 -4.22 13.02 6.56
C GLU A 122 -4.08 14.49 6.92
N TYR A 123 -2.91 14.83 7.41
CA TYR A 123 -2.50 16.20 7.66
C TYR A 123 -1.36 16.59 6.71
N ALA A 124 -1.61 17.59 5.88
CA ALA A 124 -0.64 18.13 4.95
C ALA A 124 0.05 19.33 5.57
N PHE A 125 1.32 19.19 5.95
CA PHE A 125 2.09 20.28 6.56
C PHE A 125 2.35 21.42 5.56
N ASP A 126 2.70 22.60 6.03
CA ASP A 126 3.08 23.74 5.18
C ASP A 126 4.40 23.49 4.42
N PHE A 127 5.24 22.60 4.92
CA PHE A 127 6.38 22.03 4.20
C PHE A 127 5.97 20.73 3.48
N PRO A 128 6.74 20.24 2.50
CA PRO A 128 6.30 19.16 1.61
C PRO A 128 6.27 17.77 2.30
N LEU A 129 5.56 17.66 3.41
CA LEU A 129 5.32 16.42 4.16
C LEU A 129 3.82 16.22 4.38
N THR A 130 3.38 14.97 4.35
CA THR A 130 2.03 14.55 4.73
C THR A 130 2.13 13.40 5.72
N LEU A 131 1.37 13.49 6.81
CA LEU A 131 1.18 12.41 7.78
C LEU A 131 -0.23 11.87 7.62
N SER A 132 -0.40 10.56 7.59
CA SER A 132 -1.71 9.92 7.45
C SER A 132 -1.90 8.79 8.45
N LEU A 133 -3.15 8.58 8.83
CA LEU A 133 -3.60 7.42 9.59
C LEU A 133 -4.78 6.81 8.84
N ASP A 134 -4.69 5.54 8.50
CA ASP A 134 -5.72 4.88 7.71
C ASP A 134 -5.97 3.42 8.12
N MET A 135 -7.09 2.92 7.65
CA MET A 135 -7.51 1.53 7.74
C MET A 135 -7.83 1.02 6.35
N ARG A 136 -7.37 -0.20 6.02
CA ARG A 136 -7.54 -0.83 4.72
C ARG A 136 -8.15 -2.23 4.89
N PRO A 137 -9.49 -2.34 5.01
CA PRO A 137 -10.16 -3.64 4.96
C PRO A 137 -10.04 -4.25 3.56
N MET A 138 -9.56 -5.48 3.48
CA MET A 138 -9.38 -6.24 2.25
C MET A 138 -10.00 -7.63 2.39
N TRP A 139 -10.72 -8.08 1.36
CA TRP A 139 -11.24 -9.44 1.22
C TRP A 139 -10.46 -10.16 0.14
N ASN A 140 -9.81 -11.26 0.50
CA ASN A 140 -9.10 -12.11 -0.44
C ASN A 140 -10.06 -13.13 -1.03
N PHE A 141 -10.14 -13.18 -2.36
CA PHE A 141 -10.93 -14.21 -3.09
C PHE A 141 -10.09 -15.44 -3.39
N ILE A 142 -8.78 -15.27 -3.58
CA ILE A 142 -7.81 -16.32 -3.87
C ILE A 142 -6.69 -16.16 -2.86
N GLY A 143 -6.25 -17.28 -2.24
CA GLY A 143 -5.17 -17.29 -1.26
C GLY A 143 -5.64 -17.56 0.17
N TYR A 144 -4.68 -17.86 1.05
CA TYR A 144 -4.91 -18.51 2.36
C TYR A 144 -5.25 -17.55 3.51
N THR A 145 -5.12 -16.23 3.34
CA THR A 145 -5.29 -15.29 4.44
C THR A 145 -6.56 -14.45 4.32
N LYS A 146 -7.43 -14.58 5.34
CA LYS A 146 -8.51 -13.61 5.57
C LYS A 146 -7.89 -12.32 6.14
N ASN A 147 -7.54 -11.38 5.29
CA ASN A 147 -7.08 -10.07 5.72
C ASN A 147 -8.29 -9.21 6.07
N TRP A 148 -8.57 -9.07 7.36
CA TRP A 148 -9.64 -8.20 7.87
C TRP A 148 -9.22 -6.72 7.97
N GLY A 149 -8.09 -6.37 7.37
CA GLY A 149 -7.57 -5.02 7.38
C GLY A 149 -6.57 -4.76 8.51
N GLY A 150 -5.79 -3.73 8.31
CA GLY A 150 -4.84 -3.22 9.29
C GLY A 150 -4.99 -1.70 9.42
N ILE A 151 -4.53 -1.17 10.52
CA ILE A 151 -4.35 0.27 10.71
C ILE A 151 -2.92 0.59 10.33
N ALA A 152 -2.71 1.69 9.62
CA ALA A 152 -1.38 2.12 9.24
C ALA A 152 -1.17 3.62 9.43
N LEU A 153 0.06 3.97 9.76
CA LEU A 153 0.58 5.32 9.81
C LEU A 153 1.45 5.55 8.57
N GLY A 154 1.14 6.57 7.79
CA GLY A 154 1.88 6.94 6.59
C GLY A 154 2.61 8.26 6.74
N VAL A 155 3.85 8.32 6.25
CA VAL A 155 4.64 9.55 6.14
C VAL A 155 5.10 9.67 4.70
N ARG A 156 4.72 10.77 4.02
CA ARG A 156 4.98 10.97 2.60
C ARG A 156 5.56 12.34 2.32
N TYR A 157 6.53 12.37 1.41
CA TYR A 157 7.10 13.59 0.86
C TYR A 157 6.40 13.94 -0.45
N ARG A 158 5.95 15.19 -0.59
CA ARG A 158 5.28 15.74 -1.79
C ARG A 158 6.29 16.45 -2.68
N PHE A 159 6.23 16.21 -3.99
CA PHE A 159 7.15 16.83 -4.96
C PHE A 159 6.49 17.13 -6.30
#